data_828d02d34144b5172e51f5909c9c7d36
#
_entry.id   828d02d34144b5172e51f5909c9c7d36
#
_cell.length_a   1.000
_cell.length_b   1.000
_cell.length_c   1.000
_cell.angle_alpha   90.00
_cell.angle_beta   90.00
_cell.angle_gamma   90.00
#
_symmetry.space_group_name_H-M   'P 1'
#
loop_
_entity.id
_entity.type
_entity.pdbx_description
1 polymer ?
#
loop_
_entity_poly.entity_id
_entity_poly.type
_entity_poly.pdbx_seq_one_letter_code
_entity_poly.pdbx_strand_id
1 'polypeptide(L)'
;TSGNILDYNVAMTGAIEKTVTAKALNTSPETADVANNTASAAAPKAINFTFTVTGVTVTSEDVITIELIDNATGEVAVDKTTNEPVRKTINIHFAADDFFEVTIPAEIDVPWGETEAVDVSYKVTSSLDTGSKIGVSVARSASVANDTLTNAATSTYALPYTSQNFTSTEFTGKNEGALPAQKPSLTISGWTDAPIAEYSTTLTYTVDYTKG
;
A
#
# COMPACT_ATOMS: atom_id res chain seq x y z
N THR A 1 10.47 5.08 -11.53
CA THR A 1 9.40 5.83 -10.86
C THR A 1 9.07 7.04 -11.69
N SER A 2 7.93 7.05 -12.37
CA SER A 2 7.43 8.20 -13.09
C SER A 2 6.93 9.21 -12.05
N GLY A 3 7.42 10.46 -12.11
CA GLY A 3 6.89 11.55 -11.31
C GLY A 3 5.41 11.75 -11.64
N ASN A 4 4.58 11.92 -10.63
CA ASN A 4 3.20 12.28 -10.82
C ASN A 4 3.13 13.77 -11.16
N ILE A 5 2.68 14.09 -12.35
CA ILE A 5 2.41 15.46 -12.77
C ILE A 5 0.99 15.78 -12.30
N LEU A 6 0.88 16.75 -11.41
CA LEU A 6 -0.40 17.26 -10.93
C LEU A 6 -0.59 18.67 -11.49
N ASP A 7 -1.55 18.81 -12.39
CA ASP A 7 -1.95 20.13 -12.87
C ASP A 7 -2.96 20.72 -11.90
N TYR A 8 -2.51 21.68 -11.10
CA TYR A 8 -3.36 22.45 -10.19
C TYR A 8 -3.52 23.87 -10.70
N ASN A 9 -4.77 24.27 -10.89
CA ASN A 9 -5.10 25.67 -11.10
C ASN A 9 -5.40 26.30 -9.76
N VAL A 10 -4.46 27.08 -9.26
CA VAL A 10 -4.63 27.83 -8.02
C VAL A 10 -5.04 29.26 -8.36
N ALA A 11 -6.25 29.63 -7.94
CA ALA A 11 -6.70 31.00 -8.04
C ALA A 11 -6.35 31.74 -6.74
N MET A 12 -5.53 32.78 -6.86
CA MET A 12 -5.25 33.71 -5.79
C MET A 12 -5.82 35.07 -6.15
N THR A 13 -6.50 35.70 -5.19
CA THR A 13 -7.10 37.03 -5.35
C THR A 13 -6.56 37.94 -4.24
N GLY A 14 -6.26 39.17 -4.60
CA GLY A 14 -5.84 40.16 -3.64
C GLY A 14 -5.92 41.55 -4.30
N ALA A 15 -6.08 42.60 -3.52
CA ALA A 15 -6.04 44.00 -3.97
C ALA A 15 -4.57 44.41 -4.21
N ILE A 16 -4.01 44.04 -5.35
CA ILE A 16 -2.61 44.23 -5.71
C ILE A 16 -2.52 45.33 -6.77
N GLU A 17 -1.78 46.37 -6.52
CA GLU A 17 -1.52 47.50 -7.44
C GLU A 17 -0.09 47.47 -8.01
N LYS A 18 0.52 46.29 -8.08
CA LYS A 18 1.93 46.14 -8.49
C LYS A 18 2.08 44.93 -9.41
N THR A 19 3.23 44.86 -10.06
CA THR A 19 3.65 43.64 -10.74
C THR A 19 4.20 42.68 -9.71
N VAL A 20 3.63 41.48 -9.65
CA VAL A 20 4.00 40.46 -8.69
C VAL A 20 4.34 39.16 -9.40
N THR A 21 5.22 38.37 -8.80
CA THR A 21 5.54 37.00 -9.22
C THR A 21 5.16 36.06 -8.09
N ALA A 22 4.46 34.99 -8.42
CA ALA A 22 4.20 33.93 -7.46
C ALA A 22 5.42 33.07 -7.27
N LYS A 23 5.72 32.77 -6.02
CA LYS A 23 6.78 31.86 -5.63
C LYS A 23 6.19 30.74 -4.80
N ALA A 24 6.42 29.49 -5.23
CA ALA A 24 6.11 28.34 -4.41
C ALA A 24 7.23 28.11 -3.40
N LEU A 25 6.85 27.95 -2.15
CA LEU A 25 7.70 27.49 -1.07
C LEU A 25 7.29 26.06 -0.77
N ASN A 26 8.12 25.11 -1.12
CA ASN A 26 7.92 23.72 -0.76
C ASN A 26 8.46 23.51 0.67
N THR A 27 7.61 23.03 1.56
CA THR A 27 7.97 22.73 2.95
C THR A 27 8.26 21.26 3.18
N SER A 28 8.03 20.44 2.16
CA SER A 28 8.34 19.02 2.10
C SER A 28 9.71 18.78 1.43
N PRO A 29 10.33 17.58 1.56
CA PRO A 29 11.50 17.22 0.78
C PRO A 29 11.24 17.12 -0.74
N GLU A 30 9.98 17.09 -1.15
CA GLU A 30 9.57 17.02 -2.56
C GLU A 30 9.78 18.38 -3.26
N THR A 31 10.04 18.33 -4.57
CA THR A 31 10.20 19.53 -5.38
C THR A 31 8.91 19.87 -6.12
N ALA A 32 8.56 21.15 -6.10
CA ALA A 32 7.42 21.67 -6.85
C ALA A 32 7.83 22.88 -7.69
N ASP A 33 7.49 22.82 -8.97
CA ASP A 33 7.69 23.93 -9.90
C ASP A 33 6.36 24.65 -10.15
N VAL A 34 6.43 26.00 -10.19
CA VAL A 34 5.29 26.84 -10.50
C VAL A 34 5.44 27.46 -11.89
N ALA A 35 4.48 27.18 -12.75
CA ALA A 35 4.39 27.78 -14.07
C ALA A 35 3.36 28.93 -14.10
N ASN A 36 3.49 29.85 -15.08
CA ASN A 36 2.58 31.01 -15.27
C ASN A 36 2.42 31.89 -14.02
N ASN A 37 3.51 32.13 -13.35
CA ASN A 37 3.56 32.67 -12.01
C ASN A 37 3.57 34.20 -11.92
N THR A 38 3.51 34.92 -13.06
CA THR A 38 3.59 36.39 -13.07
C THR A 38 2.23 37.01 -13.34
N ALA A 39 1.87 37.99 -12.56
CA ALA A 39 0.69 38.82 -12.77
C ALA A 39 0.95 40.28 -12.47
N SER A 40 0.23 41.13 -13.15
CA SER A 40 0.21 42.54 -12.90
C SER A 40 -1.22 43.02 -12.76
N ALA A 41 -1.48 43.81 -11.74
CA ALA A 41 -2.81 44.34 -11.49
C ALA A 41 -2.76 45.74 -10.88
N ALA A 42 -3.63 46.60 -11.41
CA ALA A 42 -4.01 47.87 -10.76
C ALA A 42 -5.27 47.71 -9.86
N ALA A 43 -5.88 46.53 -9.89
CA ALA A 43 -7.06 46.14 -9.15
C ALA A 43 -6.97 44.65 -8.76
N PRO A 44 -7.85 44.15 -7.90
CA PRO A 44 -7.88 42.72 -7.55
C PRO A 44 -7.88 41.84 -8.79
N LYS A 45 -6.95 40.91 -8.86
CA LYS A 45 -6.79 40.00 -9.99
C LYS A 45 -6.64 38.57 -9.52
N ALA A 46 -7.37 37.67 -10.14
CA ALA A 46 -7.14 36.24 -9.99
C ALA A 46 -5.84 35.85 -10.73
N ILE A 47 -5.00 35.10 -10.08
CA ILE A 47 -3.77 34.55 -10.63
C ILE A 47 -3.91 33.04 -10.65
N ASN A 48 -3.72 32.45 -11.84
CA ASN A 48 -3.75 30.99 -12.01
C ASN A 48 -2.33 30.47 -12.06
N PHE A 49 -2.06 29.45 -11.27
CA PHE A 49 -0.79 28.75 -11.25
C PHE A 49 -1.00 27.31 -11.67
N THR A 50 -0.07 26.83 -12.48
CA THR A 50 0.07 25.40 -12.74
C THR A 50 1.43 24.97 -12.19
N PHE A 51 1.45 23.92 -11.39
CA PHE A 51 2.71 23.39 -10.88
C PHE A 51 2.76 21.88 -10.98
N THR A 52 4.00 21.40 -11.11
CA THR A 52 4.32 19.99 -11.21
C THR A 52 4.97 19.55 -9.91
N VAL A 53 4.48 18.49 -9.33
CA VAL A 53 5.08 17.85 -8.17
C VAL A 53 5.90 16.66 -8.64
N THR A 54 7.20 16.65 -8.30
CA THR A 54 8.12 15.58 -8.67
C THR A 54 8.71 14.91 -7.43
N GLY A 55 9.04 13.63 -7.51
CA GLY A 55 9.74 12.90 -6.45
C GLY A 55 8.82 12.24 -5.44
N VAL A 56 8.14 11.23 -5.82
CA VAL A 56 7.08 10.60 -5.04
C VAL A 56 7.62 9.69 -3.96
N THR A 57 7.55 10.10 -2.71
CA THR A 57 7.45 9.17 -1.58
C THR A 57 6.02 9.23 -1.06
N VAL A 58 5.26 8.24 -1.37
CA VAL A 58 3.80 8.21 -1.46
C VAL A 58 3.05 8.22 -0.12
N THR A 59 3.66 8.55 0.99
CA THR A 59 3.03 8.48 2.32
C THR A 59 3.04 9.78 3.10
N SER A 60 3.53 10.87 2.50
CA SER A 60 3.61 12.16 3.17
C SER A 60 2.66 13.18 2.55
N GLU A 61 2.10 14.02 3.39
CA GLU A 61 1.42 15.23 2.96
C GLU A 61 2.48 16.26 2.55
N ASP A 62 2.42 16.70 1.30
CA ASP A 62 3.19 17.84 0.84
C ASP A 62 2.41 19.12 1.11
N VAL A 63 3.10 20.09 1.68
CA VAL A 63 2.57 21.42 1.93
C VAL A 63 3.31 22.43 1.07
N ILE A 64 2.59 23.02 0.11
CA ILE A 64 3.13 24.07 -0.75
C ILE A 64 2.52 25.39 -0.32
N THR A 65 3.37 26.35 0.00
CA THR A 65 2.94 27.72 0.24
C THR A 65 3.33 28.58 -0.95
N ILE A 66 2.34 29.21 -1.57
CA ILE A 66 2.54 30.15 -2.67
C ILE A 66 2.47 31.56 -2.10
N GLU A 67 3.51 32.34 -2.36
CA GLU A 67 3.59 33.75 -2.01
C GLU A 67 3.60 34.59 -3.27
N LEU A 68 2.93 35.75 -3.22
CA LEU A 68 3.09 36.76 -4.25
C LEU A 68 4.25 37.68 -3.85
N ILE A 69 5.24 37.77 -4.72
CA ILE A 69 6.43 38.60 -4.52
C ILE A 69 6.27 39.89 -5.33
N ASP A 70 6.40 41.03 -4.67
CA ASP A 70 6.49 42.34 -5.33
C ASP A 70 7.81 42.43 -6.12
N ASN A 71 7.71 42.56 -7.42
CA ASN A 71 8.89 42.58 -8.30
C ASN A 71 9.78 43.84 -8.11
N ALA A 72 9.25 44.89 -7.50
CA ALA A 72 10.02 46.11 -7.25
C ALA A 72 10.86 46.00 -5.97
N THR A 73 10.39 45.29 -4.97
CA THR A 73 11.04 45.18 -3.66
C THR A 73 11.68 43.84 -3.39
N GLY A 74 11.19 42.77 -4.06
CA GLY A 74 11.58 41.40 -3.79
C GLY A 74 10.95 40.82 -2.51
N GLU A 75 10.05 41.51 -1.87
CA GLU A 75 9.36 41.09 -0.66
C GLU A 75 7.97 40.53 -0.98
N VAL A 76 7.37 39.85 0.01
CA VAL A 76 5.99 39.34 -0.13
C VAL A 76 5.04 40.51 -0.29
N ALA A 77 4.22 40.46 -1.34
CA ALA A 77 3.22 41.49 -1.58
C ALA A 77 2.15 41.48 -0.49
N VAL A 78 1.72 42.67 -0.09
CA VAL A 78 0.70 42.89 0.93
C VAL A 78 -0.61 43.28 0.26
N ASP A 79 -1.70 42.67 0.67
CA ASP A 79 -3.05 43.05 0.27
C ASP A 79 -3.38 44.45 0.83
N LYS A 80 -3.74 45.37 -0.05
CA LYS A 80 -4.01 46.77 0.30
C LYS A 80 -5.25 46.97 1.18
N THR A 81 -6.14 45.99 1.19
CA THR A 81 -7.39 46.06 1.96
C THR A 81 -7.19 45.51 3.37
N THR A 82 -6.47 44.38 3.50
CA THR A 82 -6.29 43.69 4.78
C THR A 82 -4.98 44.01 5.45
N ASN A 83 -4.00 44.53 4.70
CA ASN A 83 -2.62 44.75 5.10
C ASN A 83 -1.87 43.47 5.52
N GLU A 84 -2.34 42.32 5.03
CA GLU A 84 -1.75 41.02 5.30
C GLU A 84 -0.94 40.52 4.09
N PRO A 85 0.11 39.70 4.29
CA PRO A 85 0.85 39.06 3.21
C PRO A 85 -0.04 38.18 2.34
N VAL A 86 0.06 38.32 1.02
CA VAL A 86 -0.73 37.52 0.09
C VAL A 86 -0.10 36.14 -0.08
N ARG A 87 -0.65 35.17 0.61
CA ARG A 87 -0.20 33.77 0.63
C ARG A 87 -1.35 32.80 0.40
N LYS A 88 -1.03 31.64 -0.16
CA LYS A 88 -1.95 30.50 -0.27
C LYS A 88 -1.21 29.22 0.06
N THR A 89 -1.69 28.51 1.06
CA THR A 89 -1.18 27.18 1.40
C THR A 89 -2.06 26.12 0.74
N ILE A 90 -1.42 25.14 0.14
CA ILE A 90 -2.05 24.01 -0.52
C ILE A 90 -1.46 22.76 0.09
N ASN A 91 -2.32 21.92 0.65
CA ASN A 91 -1.95 20.61 1.11
C ASN A 91 -2.15 19.62 -0.05
N ILE A 92 -1.09 18.93 -0.41
CA ILE A 92 -1.13 17.90 -1.45
C ILE A 92 -0.95 16.55 -0.75
N HIS A 93 -1.97 15.74 -0.84
CA HIS A 93 -1.96 14.39 -0.28
C HIS A 93 -1.83 13.37 -1.42
N PHE A 94 -0.76 12.57 -1.36
CA PHE A 94 -0.57 11.46 -2.28
C PHE A 94 -1.07 10.18 -1.60
N ALA A 95 -2.23 9.71 -2.02
CA ALA A 95 -2.68 8.37 -1.67
C ALA A 95 -2.09 7.39 -2.69
N ALA A 96 -1.26 6.46 -2.25
CA ALA A 96 -1.01 5.26 -3.02
C ALA A 96 -2.21 4.32 -2.86
N ASP A 97 -2.61 3.68 -3.93
CA ASP A 97 -3.52 2.56 -3.80
C ASP A 97 -2.80 1.42 -3.07
N ASP A 98 -3.49 0.81 -2.13
CA ASP A 98 -3.00 -0.40 -1.48
C ASP A 98 -2.76 -1.50 -2.52
N PHE A 99 -1.59 -2.09 -2.46
CA PHE A 99 -1.21 -3.21 -3.30
C PHE A 99 -0.85 -4.41 -2.45
N PHE A 100 -1.29 -5.58 -2.85
CA PHE A 100 -0.80 -6.83 -2.28
C PHE A 100 -0.88 -8.00 -3.26
N GLU A 101 -0.01 -8.96 -3.02
CA GLU A 101 0.05 -10.26 -3.68
C GLU A 101 0.29 -11.33 -2.63
N VAL A 102 -0.48 -12.40 -2.65
CA VAL A 102 -0.28 -13.58 -1.80
C VAL A 102 0.05 -14.77 -2.69
N THR A 103 1.27 -15.26 -2.57
CA THR A 103 1.73 -16.45 -3.29
C THR A 103 1.49 -17.68 -2.44
N ILE A 104 0.65 -18.57 -2.92
CA ILE A 104 0.25 -19.82 -2.26
C ILE A 104 0.82 -20.98 -3.07
N PRO A 105 1.43 -22.02 -2.44
CA PRO A 105 1.86 -23.20 -3.16
C PRO A 105 0.64 -23.94 -3.74
N ALA A 106 0.71 -24.28 -5.02
CA ALA A 106 -0.37 -25.01 -5.70
C ALA A 106 -0.41 -26.48 -5.27
N GLU A 107 0.77 -27.05 -5.00
CA GLU A 107 0.96 -28.44 -4.60
C GLU A 107 2.21 -28.55 -3.73
N ILE A 108 2.20 -29.50 -2.80
CA ILE A 108 3.34 -29.80 -1.93
C ILE A 108 3.49 -31.32 -1.92
N ASP A 109 4.55 -31.81 -2.55
CA ASP A 109 4.90 -33.23 -2.58
C ASP A 109 5.56 -33.63 -1.27
N VAL A 110 5.03 -34.65 -0.62
CA VAL A 110 5.55 -35.18 0.65
C VAL A 110 6.07 -36.59 0.41
N PRO A 111 7.35 -36.86 0.72
CA PRO A 111 7.89 -38.21 0.59
C PRO A 111 7.15 -39.23 1.45
N TRP A 112 7.06 -40.47 0.95
CA TRP A 112 6.46 -41.55 1.73
C TRP A 112 7.20 -41.79 3.02
N GLY A 113 6.46 -41.81 4.14
CA GLY A 113 7.03 -42.05 5.46
C GLY A 113 7.62 -40.78 6.14
N GLU A 114 7.36 -39.59 5.57
CA GLU A 114 7.77 -38.35 6.20
C GLU A 114 7.10 -38.14 7.57
N THR A 115 7.91 -37.94 8.59
CA THR A 115 7.47 -37.76 9.98
C THR A 115 7.72 -36.33 10.51
N GLU A 116 8.51 -35.55 9.78
CA GLU A 116 8.76 -34.16 10.13
C GLU A 116 7.58 -33.27 9.73
N ALA A 117 7.55 -32.07 10.29
CA ALA A 117 6.52 -31.10 9.97
C ALA A 117 6.70 -30.55 8.56
N VAL A 118 5.71 -30.75 7.71
CA VAL A 118 5.65 -30.25 6.34
C VAL A 118 5.21 -28.79 6.33
N ASP A 119 6.07 -27.90 5.86
CA ASP A 119 5.80 -26.44 5.76
C ASP A 119 4.77 -26.20 4.63
N VAL A 120 3.63 -25.61 4.98
CA VAL A 120 2.58 -25.22 4.04
C VAL A 120 2.42 -23.67 4.01
N SER A 121 3.51 -22.96 4.21
CA SER A 121 3.52 -21.50 4.26
C SER A 121 3.20 -20.86 2.91
N TYR A 122 2.78 -19.63 2.99
CA TYR A 122 2.54 -18.71 1.87
C TYR A 122 3.49 -17.52 1.99
N LYS A 123 3.58 -16.68 0.94
CA LYS A 123 4.38 -15.45 0.93
C LYS A 123 3.48 -14.26 0.64
N VAL A 124 3.74 -13.15 1.31
CA VAL A 124 3.02 -11.89 1.10
C VAL A 124 3.98 -10.81 0.62
N THR A 125 3.62 -10.19 -0.50
CA THR A 125 4.24 -8.94 -0.98
C THR A 125 3.18 -7.86 -0.92
N SER A 126 3.46 -6.76 -0.25
CA SER A 126 2.48 -5.69 -0.09
C SER A 126 3.12 -4.31 0.03
N SER A 127 2.32 -3.30 -0.29
CA SER A 127 2.55 -1.90 0.03
C SER A 127 1.20 -1.34 0.44
N LEU A 128 0.94 -1.30 1.75
CA LEU A 128 -0.33 -0.92 2.33
C LEU A 128 -0.23 0.43 3.02
N ASP A 129 -1.27 1.22 2.88
CA ASP A 129 -1.40 2.49 3.58
C ASP A 129 -1.59 2.29 5.09
N THR A 130 -1.43 3.36 5.86
CA THR A 130 -1.57 3.33 7.31
C THR A 130 -2.99 2.89 7.71
N GLY A 131 -3.07 1.86 8.55
CA GLY A 131 -4.35 1.28 9.00
C GLY A 131 -4.86 0.14 8.14
N SER A 132 -4.42 0.02 6.87
CA SER A 132 -4.76 -1.10 6.01
C SER A 132 -3.99 -2.37 6.39
N LYS A 133 -4.63 -3.51 6.25
CA LYS A 133 -4.05 -4.82 6.59
C LYS A 133 -4.57 -5.96 5.73
N ILE A 134 -3.76 -7.01 5.64
CA ILE A 134 -4.13 -8.29 5.02
C ILE A 134 -4.04 -9.37 6.08
N GLY A 135 -5.12 -10.11 6.28
CA GLY A 135 -5.14 -11.34 7.06
C GLY A 135 -5.02 -12.55 6.13
N VAL A 136 -4.11 -13.46 6.43
CA VAL A 136 -4.02 -14.73 5.69
C VAL A 136 -4.10 -15.88 6.68
N SER A 137 -5.00 -16.82 6.42
CA SER A 137 -5.17 -18.02 7.22
C SER A 137 -5.14 -19.27 6.35
N VAL A 138 -4.75 -20.37 6.96
CA VAL A 138 -4.78 -21.70 6.37
C VAL A 138 -5.75 -22.56 7.16
N ALA A 139 -6.52 -23.37 6.47
CA ALA A 139 -7.43 -24.33 7.10
C ALA A 139 -7.51 -25.59 6.26
N ARG A 140 -7.99 -26.67 6.87
CA ARG A 140 -8.49 -27.83 6.12
C ARG A 140 -9.63 -27.39 5.22
N SER A 141 -9.66 -27.85 3.98
CA SER A 141 -10.80 -27.56 3.11
C SER A 141 -12.10 -28.14 3.67
N ALA A 142 -13.18 -27.40 3.53
CA ALA A 142 -14.52 -27.86 3.94
C ALA A 142 -14.97 -29.12 3.17
N SER A 143 -14.38 -29.42 2.02
CA SER A 143 -14.61 -30.65 1.25
C SER A 143 -13.98 -31.89 1.87
N VAL A 144 -13.07 -31.73 2.84
CA VAL A 144 -12.37 -32.82 3.54
C VAL A 144 -13.00 -33.01 4.92
N ALA A 145 -13.56 -34.16 5.19
CA ALA A 145 -14.35 -34.40 6.42
C ALA A 145 -13.51 -34.39 7.71
N ASN A 146 -12.24 -34.82 7.65
CA ASN A 146 -11.34 -34.95 8.79
C ASN A 146 -9.92 -34.48 8.42
N ASP A 147 -9.06 -34.33 9.42
CA ASP A 147 -7.64 -34.01 9.24
C ASP A 147 -6.87 -35.27 8.75
N THR A 148 -7.15 -35.64 7.51
CA THR A 148 -6.60 -36.84 6.89
C THR A 148 -6.25 -36.61 5.41
N LEU A 149 -5.22 -37.36 4.94
CA LEU A 149 -5.00 -37.55 3.54
C LEU A 149 -5.73 -38.84 3.11
N THR A 150 -6.42 -38.81 2.00
CA THR A 150 -7.19 -39.93 1.52
C THR A 150 -6.56 -40.52 0.24
N ASN A 151 -6.64 -41.84 0.09
CA ASN A 151 -6.25 -42.49 -1.14
C ASN A 151 -7.35 -42.28 -2.19
N ALA A 152 -6.97 -41.63 -3.30
CA ALA A 152 -7.91 -41.32 -4.38
C ALA A 152 -8.47 -42.58 -5.08
N ALA A 153 -7.72 -43.69 -5.08
CA ALA A 153 -8.10 -44.89 -5.79
C ALA A 153 -9.06 -45.80 -5.01
N THR A 154 -8.95 -45.83 -3.68
CA THR A 154 -9.71 -46.78 -2.86
C THR A 154 -10.64 -46.12 -1.85
N SER A 155 -10.39 -44.90 -1.42
CA SER A 155 -11.11 -44.13 -0.37
C SER A 155 -11.27 -44.89 0.97
N THR A 156 -10.58 -46.01 1.16
CA THR A 156 -10.78 -46.93 2.30
C THR A 156 -9.75 -46.74 3.39
N TYR A 157 -8.63 -46.08 3.09
CA TYR A 157 -7.60 -45.78 4.06
C TYR A 157 -7.31 -44.27 4.10
N ALA A 158 -7.12 -43.74 5.28
CA ALA A 158 -6.85 -42.34 5.51
C ALA A 158 -5.63 -42.20 6.40
N LEU A 159 -4.66 -41.38 6.01
CA LEU A 159 -3.50 -40.99 6.80
C LEU A 159 -3.85 -39.77 7.64
N PRO A 160 -3.89 -39.86 8.96
CA PRO A 160 -4.18 -38.72 9.80
C PRO A 160 -3.00 -37.73 9.79
N TYR A 161 -3.30 -36.44 9.90
CA TYR A 161 -2.30 -35.41 10.14
C TYR A 161 -2.74 -34.50 11.30
N THR A 162 -1.76 -33.85 11.90
CA THR A 162 -1.99 -32.76 12.86
C THR A 162 -1.51 -31.46 12.24
N SER A 163 -2.33 -30.42 12.35
CA SER A 163 -1.99 -29.07 11.87
C SER A 163 -1.44 -28.21 13.02
N GLN A 164 -0.47 -27.35 12.70
CA GLN A 164 0.08 -26.36 13.59
C GLN A 164 0.03 -24.97 12.93
N ASN A 165 -0.23 -23.95 13.72
CA ASN A 165 -0.27 -22.55 13.30
C ASN A 165 -1.26 -22.27 12.15
N PHE A 166 -2.35 -23.01 12.09
CA PHE A 166 -3.47 -22.77 11.15
C PHE A 166 -4.34 -21.64 11.67
N THR A 167 -3.73 -20.48 11.91
CA THR A 167 -4.36 -19.28 12.41
C THR A 167 -4.13 -18.13 11.46
N SER A 168 -4.96 -17.09 11.52
CA SER A 168 -4.75 -15.90 10.73
C SER A 168 -3.49 -15.15 11.17
N THR A 169 -2.67 -14.77 10.19
CA THR A 169 -1.54 -13.85 10.38
C THR A 169 -1.85 -12.55 9.65
N GLU A 170 -1.68 -11.43 10.35
CA GLU A 170 -1.87 -10.10 9.78
C GLU A 170 -0.54 -9.52 9.26
N PHE A 171 -0.62 -8.87 8.09
CA PHE A 171 0.47 -8.13 7.46
C PHE A 171 0.04 -6.68 7.26
N THR A 172 0.93 -5.76 7.58
CA THR A 172 0.72 -4.31 7.44
C THR A 172 1.89 -3.68 6.70
N GLY A 173 1.67 -2.52 6.09
CA GLY A 173 2.72 -1.74 5.45
C GLY A 173 3.41 -2.46 4.27
N LYS A 174 4.73 -2.29 4.17
CA LYS A 174 5.53 -2.85 3.09
C LYS A 174 6.09 -4.22 3.47
N ASN A 175 5.83 -5.21 2.63
CA ASN A 175 6.35 -6.58 2.74
C ASN A 175 6.92 -7.01 1.38
N GLU A 176 8.04 -7.73 1.39
CA GLU A 176 8.70 -8.26 0.19
C GLU A 176 8.87 -9.78 0.32
N GLY A 177 7.83 -10.53 -0.04
CA GLY A 177 7.81 -12.00 0.09
C GLY A 177 7.86 -12.47 1.54
N ALA A 178 7.23 -11.71 2.45
CA ALA A 178 7.22 -12.04 3.88
C ALA A 178 6.49 -13.35 4.15
N LEU A 179 7.06 -14.16 5.00
CA LEU A 179 6.44 -15.39 5.52
C LEU A 179 5.69 -15.08 6.82
N PRO A 180 4.66 -15.88 7.18
CA PRO A 180 4.03 -15.78 8.49
C PRO A 180 5.06 -16.01 9.61
N ALA A 181 4.96 -15.24 10.70
CA ALA A 181 5.89 -15.35 11.84
C ALA A 181 5.85 -16.75 12.48
N GLN A 182 4.68 -17.36 12.48
CA GLN A 182 4.47 -18.75 12.85
C GLN A 182 4.09 -19.51 11.59
N LYS A 183 5.03 -20.29 11.07
CA LYS A 183 4.81 -21.05 9.83
C LYS A 183 3.71 -22.09 10.00
N PRO A 184 2.66 -22.07 9.18
CA PRO A 184 1.69 -23.15 9.17
C PRO A 184 2.34 -24.44 8.65
N SER A 185 2.08 -25.54 9.35
CA SER A 185 2.63 -26.83 9.00
C SER A 185 1.65 -27.96 9.33
N LEU A 186 1.89 -29.12 8.75
CA LEU A 186 1.18 -30.34 9.09
C LEU A 186 2.17 -31.50 9.30
N THR A 187 1.86 -32.40 10.23
CA THR A 187 2.65 -33.60 10.49
C THR A 187 1.76 -34.81 10.22
N ILE A 188 2.18 -35.66 9.29
CA ILE A 188 1.46 -36.85 8.88
C ILE A 188 1.89 -38.03 9.76
N SER A 189 0.93 -38.89 10.09
CA SER A 189 1.17 -40.07 10.90
C SER A 189 0.47 -41.32 10.30
N GLY A 190 0.69 -42.48 10.93
CA GLY A 190 0.02 -43.73 10.52
C GLY A 190 0.61 -44.41 9.30
N TRP A 191 1.81 -44.04 8.87
CA TRP A 191 2.50 -44.62 7.71
C TRP A 191 2.72 -46.11 7.78
N THR A 192 2.94 -46.66 9.01
CA THR A 192 3.29 -48.09 9.22
C THR A 192 2.19 -49.03 8.76
N ASP A 193 0.95 -48.66 8.93
CA ASP A 193 -0.21 -49.48 8.63
C ASP A 193 -0.85 -49.11 7.27
N ALA A 194 -0.34 -48.09 6.64
CA ALA A 194 -0.89 -47.57 5.38
C ALA A 194 -0.45 -48.45 4.19
N PRO A 195 -1.35 -48.85 3.29
CA PRO A 195 -0.97 -49.39 2.00
C PRO A 195 -0.16 -48.39 1.20
N ILE A 196 0.91 -48.83 0.54
CA ILE A 196 1.72 -47.94 -0.32
C ILE A 196 0.85 -47.50 -1.51
N ALA A 197 0.53 -46.20 -1.53
CA ALA A 197 -0.31 -45.60 -2.54
C ALA A 197 -0.12 -44.07 -2.50
N GLU A 198 -0.72 -43.35 -3.41
CA GLU A 198 -0.84 -41.93 -3.41
C GLU A 198 -1.96 -41.47 -2.45
N TYR A 199 -1.64 -40.53 -1.57
CA TYR A 199 -2.59 -39.91 -0.63
C TYR A 199 -2.56 -38.42 -0.80
N SER A 200 -3.73 -37.80 -0.76
CA SER A 200 -3.85 -36.34 -0.90
C SER A 200 -4.86 -35.76 0.05
N THR A 201 -4.70 -34.48 0.33
CA THR A 201 -5.67 -33.63 1.03
C THR A 201 -5.67 -32.25 0.38
N THR A 202 -6.69 -31.46 0.71
CA THR A 202 -6.78 -30.07 0.22
C THR A 202 -6.80 -29.12 1.39
N LEU A 203 -5.97 -28.08 1.32
CA LEU A 203 -5.99 -26.96 2.23
C LEU A 203 -6.65 -25.76 1.57
N THR A 204 -7.32 -24.96 2.37
CA THR A 204 -7.92 -23.69 1.95
C THR A 204 -7.13 -22.53 2.56
N TYR A 205 -6.69 -21.62 1.72
CA TYR A 205 -6.10 -20.36 2.12
C TYR A 205 -7.15 -19.25 1.99
N THR A 206 -7.37 -18.52 3.06
CA THR A 206 -8.29 -17.38 3.04
C THR A 206 -7.48 -16.10 3.17
N VAL A 207 -7.74 -15.15 2.29
CA VAL A 207 -7.10 -13.84 2.27
C VAL A 207 -8.16 -12.79 2.49
N ASP A 208 -8.05 -12.04 3.60
CA ASP A 208 -8.94 -10.97 3.98
C ASP A 208 -8.20 -9.64 3.93
N TYR A 209 -8.69 -8.70 3.14
CA TYR A 209 -8.17 -7.34 3.09
C TYR A 209 -9.09 -6.40 3.87
N THR A 210 -8.50 -5.57 4.72
CA THR A 210 -9.19 -4.50 5.44
C THR A 210 -8.50 -3.18 5.10
N LYS A 211 -9.26 -2.22 4.58
CA LYS A 211 -8.79 -0.86 4.34
C LYS A 211 -8.84 -0.06 5.64
N GLY A 212 -7.77 0.69 5.92
CA GLY A 212 -7.67 1.62 7.04
C GLY A 212 -8.39 2.93 6.81
#